data_4688d4e627de2f8fd966725450ad6ceb
#
_entry.id   4688d4e627de2f8fd966725450ad6ceb
#
_cell.length_a   1.000
_cell.length_b   1.000
_cell.length_c   1.000
_cell.angle_alpha   90.00
_cell.angle_beta   90.00
_cell.angle_gamma   90.00
#
_symmetry.space_group_name_H-M   'P 1'
#
loop_
_entity.id
_entity.type
_entity.pdbx_description
1 polymer ?
#
loop_
_entity_poly.entity_id
_entity_poly.type
_entity_poly.pdbx_seq_one_letter_code
_entity_poly.pdbx_strand_id
1 'polypeptide(L)'
;MKHFSSLVLFLLLSLAALPVVAAPAPLKDVVAALEKGYAGLQDVQADFSQKTTIAAIKREQQGGGEVMLKRPASATAMFRFNYSKPKQQIVSNGKQVWFYAVDSKQVMVNSVSAMFAGGNSIALTYLTGIGHVSRDFSVSFASESQDKSGNYHLELTPKKPSAALSRLQLTVLGEAVEQLRSSGDVKNVFPVVASVVHDAAGNQTRIDYSRARVNKGIADGKFNFKIPQGVQVINQ
;
A
#
# COMPACT_ATOMS: atom_id res chain seq x y z
N MET A 1 -47.56 25.42 -66.15
CA MET A 1 -46.39 24.67 -65.76
C MET A 1 -46.07 25.10 -64.35
N LYS A 2 -46.39 24.26 -63.37
CA LYS A 2 -46.20 24.58 -61.90
C LYS A 2 -45.09 23.66 -61.38
N HIS A 3 -43.98 24.25 -60.99
CA HIS A 3 -42.85 23.54 -60.36
C HIS A 3 -43.16 23.34 -58.90
N PHE A 4 -43.29 22.08 -58.46
CA PHE A 4 -43.37 21.66 -57.06
C PHE A 4 -41.93 21.43 -56.54
N SER A 5 -41.40 22.33 -55.73
CA SER A 5 -40.12 22.11 -55.04
C SER A 5 -40.41 21.34 -53.76
N SER A 6 -39.93 20.09 -53.70
CA SER A 6 -40.02 19.22 -52.53
C SER A 6 -38.81 19.51 -51.61
N LEU A 7 -39.09 20.12 -50.49
CA LEU A 7 -38.13 20.44 -49.42
C LEU A 7 -38.02 19.19 -48.51
N VAL A 8 -36.95 18.41 -48.66
CA VAL A 8 -36.67 17.28 -47.77
C VAL A 8 -35.95 17.83 -46.51
N LEU A 9 -36.68 17.85 -45.40
CA LEU A 9 -36.16 18.23 -44.10
C LEU A 9 -35.40 17.07 -43.45
N PHE A 10 -34.04 17.09 -43.49
CA PHE A 10 -33.22 16.12 -42.80
C PHE A 10 -33.18 16.44 -41.28
N LEU A 11 -33.94 15.68 -40.49
CA LEU A 11 -33.95 15.75 -39.03
C LEU A 11 -32.68 15.01 -38.52
N LEU A 12 -31.61 15.73 -38.24
CA LEU A 12 -30.42 15.20 -37.55
C LEU A 12 -30.78 14.91 -36.09
N LEU A 13 -31.06 13.65 -35.78
CA LEU A 13 -31.18 13.14 -34.43
C LEU A 13 -29.78 13.06 -33.79
N SER A 14 -29.36 14.10 -33.08
CA SER A 14 -28.14 14.06 -32.25
C SER A 14 -28.37 13.11 -31.07
N LEU A 15 -27.89 11.88 -31.15
CA LEU A 15 -27.82 10.96 -30.02
C LEU A 15 -26.82 11.51 -29.02
N ALA A 16 -27.28 12.19 -27.98
CA ALA A 16 -26.46 12.56 -26.83
C ALA A 16 -26.06 11.25 -26.13
N ALA A 17 -24.80 10.82 -26.30
CA ALA A 17 -24.23 9.74 -25.53
C ALA A 17 -24.14 10.18 -24.06
N LEU A 18 -25.06 9.68 -23.25
CA LEU A 18 -24.96 9.83 -21.80
C LEU A 18 -23.69 9.13 -21.31
N PRO A 19 -22.87 9.73 -20.44
CA PRO A 19 -21.72 9.04 -19.87
C PRO A 19 -22.25 7.83 -19.09
N VAL A 20 -21.89 6.64 -19.56
CA VAL A 20 -22.12 5.39 -18.82
C VAL A 20 -21.18 5.43 -17.63
N VAL A 21 -21.69 5.79 -16.46
CA VAL A 21 -20.96 5.59 -15.20
C VAL A 21 -20.88 4.07 -14.99
N ALA A 22 -19.67 3.53 -15.18
CA ALA A 22 -19.45 2.12 -14.94
C ALA A 22 -19.78 1.77 -13.48
N ALA A 23 -20.56 0.71 -13.27
CA ALA A 23 -20.88 0.25 -11.92
C ALA A 23 -19.59 -0.10 -11.17
N PRO A 24 -19.52 0.19 -9.86
CA PRO A 24 -18.35 -0.17 -9.03
C PRO A 24 -17.99 -1.65 -9.16
N ALA A 25 -16.70 -1.96 -9.12
CA ALA A 25 -16.26 -3.35 -9.24
C ALA A 25 -16.73 -4.18 -8.03
N PRO A 26 -17.10 -5.46 -8.24
CA PRO A 26 -17.41 -6.38 -7.14
C PRO A 26 -16.22 -6.56 -6.20
N LEU A 27 -16.47 -6.81 -4.92
CA LEU A 27 -15.43 -7.02 -3.90
C LEU A 27 -14.38 -8.06 -4.32
N LYS A 28 -14.82 -9.16 -4.92
CA LYS A 28 -13.92 -10.23 -5.41
C LYS A 28 -12.89 -9.73 -6.42
N ASP A 29 -13.28 -8.80 -7.30
CA ASP A 29 -12.40 -8.27 -8.34
C ASP A 29 -11.39 -7.30 -7.72
N VAL A 30 -11.80 -6.50 -6.73
CA VAL A 30 -10.92 -5.58 -5.99
C VAL A 30 -9.87 -6.36 -5.19
N VAL A 31 -10.29 -7.43 -4.48
CA VAL A 31 -9.38 -8.31 -3.75
C VAL A 31 -8.42 -9.02 -4.69
N ALA A 32 -8.92 -9.55 -5.81
CA ALA A 32 -8.09 -10.22 -6.80
C ALA A 32 -7.07 -9.26 -7.46
N ALA A 33 -7.47 -8.01 -7.73
CA ALA A 33 -6.56 -6.99 -8.25
C ALA A 33 -5.44 -6.65 -7.27
N LEU A 34 -5.78 -6.50 -5.99
CA LEU A 34 -4.82 -6.30 -4.92
C LEU A 34 -3.82 -7.46 -4.84
N GLU A 35 -4.29 -8.71 -4.79
CA GLU A 35 -3.45 -9.90 -4.65
C GLU A 35 -2.56 -10.13 -5.89
N LYS A 36 -3.11 -9.98 -7.11
CA LYS A 36 -2.33 -10.08 -8.35
C LYS A 36 -1.31 -8.97 -8.48
N GLY A 37 -1.69 -7.73 -8.17
CA GLY A 37 -0.76 -6.61 -8.15
C GLY A 37 0.43 -6.86 -7.24
N TYR A 38 0.19 -7.33 -6.02
CA TYR A 38 1.26 -7.71 -5.10
C TYR A 38 2.09 -8.92 -5.60
N ALA A 39 1.46 -9.91 -6.18
CA ALA A 39 2.17 -11.08 -6.72
C ALA A 39 3.14 -10.70 -7.85
N GLY A 40 2.80 -9.69 -8.64
CA GLY A 40 3.63 -9.16 -9.73
C GLY A 40 4.78 -8.24 -9.29
N LEU A 41 4.85 -7.87 -7.98
CA LEU A 41 5.92 -7.01 -7.48
C LEU A 41 7.23 -7.78 -7.28
N GLN A 42 8.27 -7.35 -7.98
CA GLN A 42 9.67 -7.73 -7.71
C GLN A 42 10.33 -6.66 -6.82
N ASP A 43 10.14 -5.40 -7.13
CA ASP A 43 10.55 -4.26 -6.32
C ASP A 43 9.59 -3.09 -6.50
N VAL A 44 9.55 -2.22 -5.48
CA VAL A 44 8.86 -0.94 -5.53
C VAL A 44 9.63 0.11 -4.75
N GLN A 45 9.67 1.32 -5.29
CA GLN A 45 10.14 2.53 -4.63
C GLN A 45 9.04 3.57 -4.69
N ALA A 46 8.70 4.16 -3.55
CA ALA A 46 7.64 5.17 -3.44
C ALA A 46 7.98 6.20 -2.38
N ASP A 47 7.36 7.37 -2.47
CA ASP A 47 7.30 8.26 -1.34
C ASP A 47 6.16 7.84 -0.42
N PHE A 48 6.31 8.10 0.87
CA PHE A 48 5.25 7.89 1.84
C PHE A 48 5.08 9.07 2.79
N SER A 49 3.86 9.28 3.24
CA SER A 49 3.55 10.09 4.41
C SER A 49 2.87 9.22 5.45
N GLN A 50 3.24 9.41 6.71
CA GLN A 50 2.70 8.66 7.84
C GLN A 50 2.11 9.60 8.87
N LYS A 51 0.93 9.21 9.37
CA LYS A 51 0.28 9.85 10.51
C LYS A 51 -0.10 8.77 11.52
N THR A 52 0.44 8.88 12.74
CA THR A 52 0.10 7.98 13.85
C THR A 52 -0.68 8.76 14.90
N THR A 53 -1.88 8.28 15.26
CA THR A 53 -2.71 8.81 16.33
C THR A 53 -2.59 7.86 17.53
N ILE A 54 -2.09 8.38 18.66
CA ILE A 54 -1.96 7.65 19.93
C ILE A 54 -3.21 7.93 20.75
N ALA A 55 -4.10 6.94 20.87
CA ALA A 55 -5.43 7.12 21.46
C ALA A 55 -5.36 7.53 22.93
N ALA A 56 -4.50 6.90 23.73
CA ALA A 56 -4.39 7.11 25.17
C ALA A 56 -4.07 8.56 25.56
N ILE A 57 -3.28 9.27 24.75
CA ILE A 57 -2.83 10.65 25.02
C ILE A 57 -3.37 11.65 23.99
N LYS A 58 -4.24 11.21 23.08
CA LYS A 58 -4.82 12.03 21.99
C LYS A 58 -3.77 12.81 21.20
N ARG A 59 -2.60 12.21 20.98
CA ARG A 59 -1.47 12.86 20.30
C ARG A 59 -1.32 12.30 18.88
N GLU A 60 -1.04 13.21 17.95
CA GLU A 60 -0.68 12.85 16.58
C GLU A 60 0.83 13.00 16.38
N GLN A 61 1.41 12.03 15.68
CA GLN A 61 2.78 12.06 15.21
C GLN A 61 2.76 11.93 13.69
N GLN A 62 3.57 12.73 13.03
CA GLN A 62 3.69 12.72 11.58
C GLN A 62 5.11 12.36 11.18
N GLY A 63 5.24 11.64 10.09
CA GLY A 63 6.49 11.27 9.49
C GLY A 63 6.32 11.09 7.98
N GLY A 64 7.41 10.83 7.31
CA GLY A 64 7.36 10.55 5.87
C GLY A 64 8.73 10.56 5.26
N GLY A 65 8.82 10.13 4.04
CA GLY A 65 10.07 10.00 3.32
C GLY A 65 9.96 9.08 2.13
N GLU A 66 10.95 8.23 1.94
CA GLU A 66 11.02 7.26 0.85
C GLU A 66 10.97 5.83 1.39
N VAL A 67 10.24 4.96 0.72
CA VAL A 67 10.22 3.52 0.97
C VAL A 67 10.73 2.77 -0.25
N MET A 68 11.54 1.74 0.00
CA MET A 68 11.96 0.74 -0.98
C MET A 68 11.61 -0.63 -0.46
N LEU A 69 11.02 -1.45 -1.31
CA LEU A 69 10.71 -2.86 -1.04
C LEU A 69 11.29 -3.71 -2.17
N LYS A 70 11.81 -4.89 -1.84
CA LYS A 70 12.25 -5.88 -2.83
C LYS A 70 11.90 -7.28 -2.36
N ARG A 71 11.38 -8.08 -3.28
CA ARG A 71 11.03 -9.49 -3.06
C ARG A 71 11.97 -10.38 -3.87
N PRO A 72 13.06 -10.88 -3.28
CA PRO A 72 13.90 -11.87 -3.94
C PRO A 72 13.08 -13.16 -4.13
N ALA A 73 13.33 -13.88 -5.24
CA ALA A 73 12.59 -15.10 -5.57
C ALA A 73 12.72 -16.22 -4.52
N SER A 74 13.82 -16.24 -3.76
CA SER A 74 14.18 -17.32 -2.82
C SER A 74 14.44 -16.87 -1.39
N ALA A 75 14.14 -15.62 -1.05
CA ALA A 75 14.47 -15.06 0.26
C ALA A 75 13.32 -14.20 0.84
N THR A 76 13.45 -13.91 2.12
CA THR A 76 12.54 -12.97 2.81
C THR A 76 12.63 -11.58 2.18
N ALA A 77 11.50 -10.89 2.07
CA ALA A 77 11.43 -9.54 1.52
C ALA A 77 12.39 -8.59 2.24
N MET A 78 13.07 -7.76 1.45
CA MET A 78 13.94 -6.70 1.92
C MET A 78 13.19 -5.38 1.86
N PHE A 79 13.45 -4.50 2.81
CA PHE A 79 12.82 -3.18 2.84
C PHE A 79 13.73 -2.10 3.39
N ARG A 80 13.48 -0.86 3.00
CA ARG A 80 14.13 0.32 3.52
C ARG A 80 13.16 1.47 3.60
N PHE A 81 13.01 2.06 4.80
CA PHE A 81 12.28 3.30 5.02
C PHE A 81 13.30 4.37 5.42
N ASN A 82 13.39 5.42 4.64
CA ASN A 82 14.19 6.60 4.94
C ASN A 82 13.24 7.74 5.34
N TYR A 83 13.07 7.98 6.64
CA TYR A 83 12.27 9.10 7.11
C TYR A 83 13.07 10.40 7.04
N SER A 84 12.42 11.46 6.58
CA SER A 84 12.97 12.82 6.57
C SER A 84 12.73 13.55 7.89
N LYS A 85 11.57 13.29 8.56
CA LYS A 85 11.18 13.80 9.88
C LYS A 85 10.34 12.75 10.62
N PRO A 86 10.76 12.32 11.84
CA PRO A 86 12.11 12.47 12.39
C PRO A 86 13.16 11.82 11.49
N LYS A 87 14.41 12.21 11.58
CA LYS A 87 15.49 11.56 10.79
C LYS A 87 15.76 10.17 11.34
N GLN A 88 15.23 9.17 10.67
CA GLN A 88 15.45 7.77 11.04
C GLN A 88 15.48 6.89 9.79
N GLN A 89 16.10 5.72 9.92
CA GLN A 89 16.10 4.71 8.88
C GLN A 89 15.67 3.37 9.48
N ILE A 90 14.81 2.67 8.77
CA ILE A 90 14.47 1.27 9.08
C ILE A 90 14.89 0.46 7.85
N VAL A 91 15.85 -0.43 8.03
CA VAL A 91 16.42 -1.18 6.91
C VAL A 91 16.38 -2.67 7.23
N SER A 92 15.97 -3.48 6.28
CA SER A 92 16.06 -4.94 6.37
C SER A 92 16.70 -5.54 5.13
N ASN A 93 17.65 -6.43 5.35
CA ASN A 93 18.24 -7.24 4.28
C ASN A 93 17.59 -8.64 4.14
N GLY A 94 16.42 -8.84 4.77
CA GLY A 94 15.72 -10.13 4.81
C GLY A 94 16.18 -11.08 5.92
N LYS A 95 17.26 -10.77 6.65
CA LYS A 95 17.75 -11.53 7.80
C LYS A 95 17.73 -10.72 9.09
N GLN A 96 18.20 -9.48 9.02
CA GLN A 96 18.25 -8.52 10.12
C GLN A 96 17.47 -7.26 9.77
N VAL A 97 17.02 -6.56 10.81
CA VAL A 97 16.41 -5.24 10.73
C VAL A 97 17.18 -4.28 11.61
N TRP A 98 17.53 -3.13 11.05
CA TRP A 98 18.17 -2.02 11.74
C TRP A 98 17.19 -0.86 11.88
N PHE A 99 16.95 -0.43 13.10
CA PHE A 99 16.21 0.80 13.41
C PHE A 99 17.22 1.86 13.84
N TYR A 100 17.58 2.75 12.94
CA TYR A 100 18.57 3.79 13.18
C TYR A 100 17.92 5.14 13.44
N ALA A 101 18.02 5.64 14.67
CA ALA A 101 17.63 6.98 15.04
C ALA A 101 18.84 7.91 14.91
N VAL A 102 18.84 8.78 13.89
CA VAL A 102 19.99 9.61 13.52
C VAL A 102 20.33 10.61 14.62
N ASP A 103 19.31 11.27 15.18
CA ASP A 103 19.50 12.35 16.15
C ASP A 103 20.05 11.84 17.49
N SER A 104 19.66 10.64 17.93
CA SER A 104 20.19 10.02 19.16
C SER A 104 21.45 9.19 18.91
N LYS A 105 21.87 9.02 17.66
CA LYS A 105 23.01 8.16 17.27
C LYS A 105 22.89 6.73 17.84
N GLN A 106 21.70 6.16 17.79
CA GLN A 106 21.42 4.83 18.28
C GLN A 106 20.89 3.95 17.15
N VAL A 107 21.34 2.71 17.10
CA VAL A 107 20.79 1.67 16.22
C VAL A 107 20.37 0.47 17.04
N MET A 108 19.12 0.08 16.89
CA MET A 108 18.59 -1.18 17.42
C MET A 108 18.67 -2.23 16.32
N VAL A 109 19.20 -3.42 16.63
CA VAL A 109 19.36 -4.50 15.69
C VAL A 109 18.55 -5.71 16.14
N ASN A 110 17.66 -6.17 15.28
CA ASN A 110 16.80 -7.34 15.51
C ASN A 110 16.90 -8.34 14.37
N SER A 111 16.61 -9.60 14.63
CA SER A 111 16.36 -10.54 13.55
C SER A 111 14.97 -10.30 12.93
N VAL A 112 14.84 -10.53 11.62
CA VAL A 112 13.56 -10.47 10.95
C VAL A 112 12.56 -11.44 11.59
N SER A 113 12.99 -12.65 11.97
CA SER A 113 12.14 -13.65 12.62
C SER A 113 11.59 -13.16 13.98
N ALA A 114 12.43 -12.54 14.82
CA ALA A 114 11.99 -11.99 16.11
C ALA A 114 10.98 -10.84 15.91
N MET A 115 11.23 -9.98 14.93
CA MET A 115 10.34 -8.88 14.59
C MET A 115 8.95 -9.38 14.15
N PHE A 116 8.88 -10.44 13.35
CA PHE A 116 7.62 -11.03 12.91
C PHE A 116 6.91 -11.83 14.03
N ALA A 117 7.65 -12.46 14.94
CA ALA A 117 7.09 -13.19 16.07
C ALA A 117 6.41 -12.25 17.11
N GLY A 118 6.94 -11.04 17.29
CA GLY A 118 6.44 -10.05 18.26
C GLY A 118 5.13 -9.35 17.86
N GLY A 119 4.58 -9.61 16.68
CA GLY A 119 3.34 -8.96 16.20
C GLY A 119 3.46 -7.47 15.89
N ASN A 120 4.59 -6.85 16.20
CA ASN A 120 4.83 -5.41 16.04
C ASN A 120 5.07 -4.95 14.59
N SER A 121 5.14 -5.89 13.66
CA SER A 121 5.51 -5.64 12.27
C SER A 121 4.39 -5.89 11.28
N ILE A 122 3.17 -5.98 11.74
CA ILE A 122 2.02 -6.36 10.91
C ILE A 122 1.86 -5.37 9.74
N ALA A 123 2.00 -4.07 9.98
CA ALA A 123 2.00 -3.08 8.89
C ALA A 123 3.07 -3.40 7.84
N LEU A 124 4.28 -3.77 8.27
CA LEU A 124 5.38 -4.14 7.38
C LEU A 124 5.12 -5.45 6.64
N THR A 125 4.48 -6.43 7.28
CA THR A 125 4.11 -7.71 6.65
C THR A 125 3.20 -7.49 5.45
N TYR A 126 2.24 -6.57 5.57
CA TYR A 126 1.33 -6.26 4.45
C TYR A 126 1.95 -5.32 3.43
N LEU A 127 2.84 -4.41 3.85
CA LEU A 127 3.59 -3.55 2.95
C LEU A 127 4.59 -4.33 2.09
N THR A 128 5.18 -5.38 2.63
CA THR A 128 6.13 -6.22 1.90
C THR A 128 5.46 -7.21 0.94
N GLY A 129 4.13 -7.10 0.76
CA GLY A 129 3.40 -7.94 -0.18
C GLY A 129 3.32 -9.40 0.24
N ILE A 130 3.42 -9.66 1.52
CA ILE A 130 3.30 -10.99 2.07
C ILE A 130 1.84 -11.26 2.35
N GLY A 131 1.05 -11.57 1.39
CA GLY A 131 -0.19 -12.04 1.88
C GLY A 131 -1.26 -12.20 0.84
N HIS A 132 -1.80 -13.34 0.84
CA HIS A 132 -3.15 -13.56 0.40
C HIS A 132 -4.07 -12.92 1.42
N VAL A 133 -4.52 -11.69 1.15
CA VAL A 133 -5.40 -10.94 2.06
C VAL A 133 -6.63 -11.78 2.41
N SER A 134 -7.16 -12.47 1.42
CA SER A 134 -8.29 -13.40 1.56
C SER A 134 -8.00 -14.60 2.48
N ARG A 135 -6.73 -15.03 2.60
CA ARG A 135 -6.35 -16.11 3.52
C ARG A 135 -6.35 -15.66 4.97
N ASP A 136 -5.80 -14.47 5.22
CA ASP A 136 -5.47 -14.01 6.57
C ASP A 136 -6.55 -13.11 7.18
N PHE A 137 -7.46 -12.54 6.33
CA PHE A 137 -8.52 -11.62 6.75
C PHE A 137 -9.89 -12.03 6.26
N SER A 138 -10.90 -11.60 7.00
CA SER A 138 -12.24 -11.37 6.47
C SER A 138 -12.26 -10.00 5.85
N VAL A 139 -12.61 -9.91 4.57
CA VAL A 139 -12.54 -8.66 3.78
C VAL A 139 -13.94 -8.20 3.44
N SER A 140 -14.21 -6.91 3.62
CA SER A 140 -15.43 -6.23 3.17
C SER A 140 -15.08 -4.86 2.56
N PHE A 141 -16.02 -4.26 1.88
CA PHE A 141 -15.91 -2.84 1.59
C PHE A 141 -16.09 -2.02 2.87
N ALA A 142 -15.40 -0.88 2.96
CA ALA A 142 -15.69 0.14 3.95
C ALA A 142 -17.07 0.78 3.68
N SER A 143 -17.58 1.60 4.61
CA SER A 143 -18.86 2.31 4.46
C SER A 143 -18.93 3.14 3.17
N GLU A 144 -17.84 3.79 2.80
CA GLU A 144 -17.63 4.38 1.47
C GLU A 144 -16.73 3.45 0.68
N SER A 145 -17.33 2.72 -0.26
CA SER A 145 -16.62 1.66 -1.00
C SER A 145 -15.63 2.18 -2.03
N GLN A 146 -15.81 3.42 -2.50
CA GLN A 146 -14.98 4.02 -3.54
C GLN A 146 -14.83 5.53 -3.32
N ASP A 147 -13.64 6.08 -3.51
CA ASP A 147 -13.40 7.51 -3.48
C ASP A 147 -13.67 8.20 -4.84
N LYS A 148 -13.61 9.53 -4.85
CA LYS A 148 -13.81 10.35 -6.07
C LYS A 148 -12.74 10.11 -7.15
N SER A 149 -11.60 9.53 -6.79
CA SER A 149 -10.53 9.16 -7.71
C SER A 149 -10.69 7.76 -8.28
N GLY A 150 -11.76 7.04 -7.89
CA GLY A 150 -12.03 5.68 -8.35
C GLY A 150 -11.29 4.60 -7.56
N ASN A 151 -10.56 4.94 -6.48
CA ASN A 151 -9.91 3.94 -5.65
C ASN A 151 -10.91 3.28 -4.70
N TYR A 152 -10.69 2.01 -4.38
CA TYR A 152 -11.59 1.22 -3.55
C TYR A 152 -11.11 1.12 -2.10
N HIS A 153 -12.04 1.29 -1.15
CA HIS A 153 -11.76 1.17 0.27
C HIS A 153 -12.19 -0.18 0.80
N LEU A 154 -11.21 -0.94 1.29
CA LEU A 154 -11.43 -2.23 1.93
C LEU A 154 -11.25 -2.12 3.44
N GLU A 155 -12.10 -2.84 4.16
CA GLU A 155 -11.94 -3.13 5.59
C GLU A 155 -11.59 -4.60 5.77
N LEU A 156 -10.51 -4.86 6.51
CA LEU A 156 -9.93 -6.17 6.72
C LEU A 156 -9.89 -6.47 8.21
N THR A 157 -10.64 -7.48 8.63
CA THR A 157 -10.63 -8.00 9.99
C THR A 157 -9.73 -9.22 10.05
N PRO A 158 -8.66 -9.24 10.86
CA PRO A 158 -7.78 -10.40 10.97
C PRO A 158 -8.54 -11.63 11.45
N LYS A 159 -8.35 -12.77 10.80
CA LYS A 159 -8.89 -14.07 11.28
C LYS A 159 -8.20 -14.52 12.58
N LYS A 160 -6.98 -14.04 12.80
CA LYS A 160 -6.20 -14.23 14.04
C LYS A 160 -5.82 -12.86 14.58
N PRO A 161 -6.62 -12.27 15.48
CA PRO A 161 -6.32 -10.98 16.08
C PRO A 161 -5.03 -11.01 16.90
N SER A 162 -4.33 -9.85 16.96
CA SER A 162 -3.17 -9.65 17.82
C SER A 162 -3.25 -8.27 18.49
N ALA A 163 -2.44 -8.05 19.52
CA ALA A 163 -2.36 -6.74 20.16
C ALA A 163 -1.99 -5.63 19.19
N ALA A 164 -1.16 -5.93 18.18
CA ALA A 164 -0.66 -4.98 17.21
C ALA A 164 -1.60 -4.78 15.99
N LEU A 165 -2.60 -5.64 15.80
CA LEU A 165 -3.56 -5.52 14.70
C LEU A 165 -4.95 -5.99 15.11
N SER A 166 -5.86 -5.05 15.30
CA SER A 166 -7.29 -5.31 15.47
C SER A 166 -8.06 -5.15 14.16
N ARG A 167 -7.61 -4.23 13.28
CA ARG A 167 -8.23 -3.93 11.98
C ARG A 167 -7.22 -3.30 11.03
N LEU A 168 -7.34 -3.60 9.75
CA LEU A 168 -6.58 -2.97 8.67
C LEU A 168 -7.56 -2.39 7.65
N GLN A 169 -7.34 -1.17 7.21
CA GLN A 169 -8.04 -0.58 6.08
C GLN A 169 -7.04 -0.37 4.94
N LEU A 170 -7.43 -0.69 3.72
CA LEU A 170 -6.62 -0.48 2.53
C LEU A 170 -7.39 0.36 1.52
N THR A 171 -6.69 1.31 0.91
CA THR A 171 -7.16 1.98 -0.30
C THR A 171 -6.47 1.33 -1.49
N VAL A 172 -7.25 0.60 -2.28
CA VAL A 172 -6.77 -0.13 -3.47
C VAL A 172 -6.86 0.78 -4.68
N LEU A 173 -5.80 0.85 -5.45
CA LEU A 173 -5.71 1.67 -6.66
C LEU A 173 -6.75 1.24 -7.69
N GLY A 174 -7.62 2.16 -8.14
CA GLY A 174 -8.66 1.88 -9.13
C GLY A 174 -8.10 1.37 -10.44
N GLU A 175 -6.97 1.91 -10.91
CA GLU A 175 -6.26 1.44 -12.12
C GLU A 175 -5.92 -0.06 -12.05
N ALA A 176 -5.50 -0.58 -10.89
CA ALA A 176 -5.20 -2.00 -10.72
C ALA A 176 -6.46 -2.87 -10.93
N VAL A 177 -7.61 -2.39 -10.46
CA VAL A 177 -8.89 -3.07 -10.64
C VAL A 177 -9.34 -3.04 -12.11
N GLU A 178 -9.16 -1.91 -12.78
CA GLU A 178 -9.46 -1.77 -14.21
C GLU A 178 -8.56 -2.65 -15.07
N GLN A 179 -7.25 -2.72 -14.77
CA GLN A 179 -6.33 -3.64 -15.46
C GLN A 179 -6.79 -5.09 -15.31
N LEU A 180 -7.15 -5.53 -14.09
CA LEU A 180 -7.65 -6.88 -13.87
C LEU A 180 -8.90 -7.18 -14.72
N ARG A 181 -9.87 -6.25 -14.71
CA ARG A 181 -11.15 -6.44 -15.41
C ARG A 181 -11.01 -6.44 -16.93
N SER A 182 -10.09 -5.66 -17.47
CA SER A 182 -9.87 -5.53 -18.92
C SER A 182 -8.95 -6.59 -19.49
N SER A 183 -7.89 -6.97 -18.78
CA SER A 183 -6.84 -7.86 -19.28
C SER A 183 -6.71 -9.18 -18.52
N GLY A 184 -7.40 -9.33 -17.38
CA GLY A 184 -7.26 -10.48 -16.48
C GLY A 184 -5.98 -10.46 -15.65
N ASP A 185 -5.15 -9.40 -15.73
CA ASP A 185 -3.87 -9.30 -15.05
C ASP A 185 -3.64 -7.88 -14.48
N VAL A 186 -2.65 -7.74 -13.58
CA VAL A 186 -2.25 -6.46 -12.98
C VAL A 186 -0.74 -6.32 -13.09
N LYS A 187 -0.26 -5.33 -13.86
CA LYS A 187 1.17 -5.16 -14.16
C LYS A 187 1.64 -3.73 -13.92
N ASN A 188 2.86 -3.61 -13.43
CA ASN A 188 3.59 -2.35 -13.33
C ASN A 188 2.89 -1.26 -12.51
N VAL A 189 2.01 -1.63 -11.60
CA VAL A 189 1.37 -0.73 -10.64
C VAL A 189 1.57 -1.22 -9.22
N PHE A 190 1.73 -0.29 -8.29
CA PHE A 190 1.65 -0.59 -6.86
C PHE A 190 0.17 -0.54 -6.46
N PRO A 191 -0.43 -1.66 -6.03
CA PRO A 191 -1.90 -1.74 -5.93
C PRO A 191 -2.48 -1.01 -4.72
N VAL A 192 -1.66 -0.46 -3.81
CA VAL A 192 -2.11 0.22 -2.59
C VAL A 192 -1.77 1.70 -2.63
N VAL A 193 -2.78 2.54 -2.45
CA VAL A 193 -2.65 4.01 -2.33
C VAL A 193 -2.44 4.41 -0.87
N ALA A 194 -3.17 3.77 0.05
CA ALA A 194 -3.06 4.04 1.47
C ALA A 194 -3.38 2.80 2.31
N SER A 195 -2.85 2.77 3.53
CA SER A 195 -3.18 1.79 4.56
C SER A 195 -3.45 2.48 5.89
N VAL A 196 -4.39 1.95 6.69
CA VAL A 196 -4.62 2.36 8.08
C VAL A 196 -4.63 1.12 8.95
N VAL A 197 -3.65 1.04 9.84
CA VAL A 197 -3.54 -0.01 10.85
C VAL A 197 -4.17 0.48 12.14
N HIS A 198 -5.05 -0.33 12.73
CA HIS A 198 -5.59 -0.13 14.06
C HIS A 198 -5.05 -1.22 14.97
N ASP A 199 -4.53 -0.85 16.12
CA ASP A 199 -4.11 -1.80 17.17
C ASP A 199 -5.21 -2.01 18.21
N ALA A 200 -4.97 -2.94 19.15
CA ALA A 200 -5.93 -3.25 20.22
C ALA A 200 -6.03 -2.12 21.27
N ALA A 201 -5.04 -1.22 21.36
CA ALA A 201 -5.06 -0.06 22.26
C ALA A 201 -5.80 1.14 21.63
N GLY A 202 -6.34 1.00 20.41
CA GLY A 202 -7.06 2.05 19.70
C GLY A 202 -6.16 3.03 18.95
N ASN A 203 -4.85 2.81 18.92
CA ASN A 203 -3.96 3.64 18.10
C ASN A 203 -4.21 3.36 16.62
N GLN A 204 -3.96 4.39 15.80
CA GLN A 204 -4.09 4.30 14.36
C GLN A 204 -2.80 4.77 13.69
N THR A 205 -2.32 4.01 12.71
CA THR A 205 -1.21 4.45 11.85
C THR A 205 -1.68 4.42 10.40
N ARG A 206 -1.81 5.60 9.82
CA ARG A 206 -2.10 5.79 8.39
C ARG A 206 -0.80 6.00 7.64
N ILE A 207 -0.65 5.32 6.51
CA ILE A 207 0.43 5.55 5.55
C ILE A 207 -0.20 5.77 4.18
N ASP A 208 0.11 6.89 3.55
CA ASP A 208 -0.26 7.20 2.17
C ASP A 208 0.98 7.07 1.29
N TYR A 209 0.83 6.44 0.12
CA TYR A 209 1.90 6.21 -0.84
C TYR A 209 1.70 7.07 -2.08
N SER A 210 2.79 7.59 -2.64
CA SER A 210 2.78 8.38 -3.85
C SER A 210 4.01 8.13 -4.71
N ARG A 211 3.95 8.48 -5.99
CA ARG A 211 5.06 8.38 -6.95
C ARG A 211 5.71 7.00 -7.00
N ALA A 212 4.90 5.96 -6.87
CA ALA A 212 5.39 4.59 -6.89
C ALA A 212 6.03 4.21 -8.24
N ARG A 213 7.21 3.65 -8.18
CA ARG A 213 7.96 3.06 -9.30
C ARG A 213 8.13 1.58 -9.04
N VAL A 214 7.62 0.76 -9.95
CA VAL A 214 7.49 -0.69 -9.78
C VAL A 214 8.40 -1.41 -10.74
N ASN A 215 9.08 -2.46 -10.26
CA ASN A 215 9.89 -3.37 -11.07
C ASN A 215 10.98 -2.66 -11.89
N LYS A 216 11.73 -1.75 -11.23
CA LYS A 216 12.83 -0.99 -11.84
C LYS A 216 14.23 -1.56 -11.54
N GLY A 217 14.30 -2.70 -10.84
CA GLY A 217 15.56 -3.39 -10.56
C GLY A 217 16.37 -2.73 -9.44
N ILE A 218 15.77 -2.53 -8.26
CA ILE A 218 16.48 -1.96 -7.11
C ILE A 218 17.64 -2.90 -6.73
N ALA A 219 18.86 -2.34 -6.67
CA ALA A 219 20.05 -3.12 -6.30
C ALA A 219 20.02 -3.59 -4.85
N ASP A 220 20.42 -4.82 -4.57
CA ASP A 220 20.43 -5.43 -3.21
C ASP A 220 21.24 -4.62 -2.20
N GLY A 221 22.31 -3.96 -2.66
CA GLY A 221 23.13 -3.09 -1.82
C GLY A 221 22.38 -1.93 -1.15
N LYS A 222 21.20 -1.54 -1.67
CA LYS A 222 20.34 -0.54 -1.04
C LYS A 222 19.74 -1.01 0.28
N PHE A 223 19.68 -2.32 0.50
CA PHE A 223 19.13 -2.94 1.70
C PHE A 223 20.19 -3.36 2.72
N ASN A 224 21.46 -3.08 2.43
CA ASN A 224 22.55 -3.26 3.40
C ASN A 224 22.69 -1.99 4.25
N PHE A 225 22.69 -2.16 5.57
CA PHE A 225 22.93 -1.06 6.49
C PHE A 225 24.34 -1.15 7.05
N LYS A 226 25.12 -0.09 6.86
CA LYS A 226 26.43 0.07 7.49
C LYS A 226 26.26 0.99 8.69
N ILE A 227 26.58 0.48 9.89
CA ILE A 227 26.48 1.26 11.13
C ILE A 227 27.53 2.39 11.06
N PRO A 228 27.11 3.67 11.17
CA PRO A 228 28.05 4.78 11.13
C PRO A 228 28.97 4.79 12.36
N GLN A 229 30.15 5.38 12.24
CA GLN A 229 31.09 5.52 13.35
C GLN A 229 30.45 6.34 14.49
N GLY A 230 30.66 5.93 15.73
CA GLY A 230 30.15 6.62 16.92
C GLY A 230 28.66 6.40 17.21
N VAL A 231 28.03 5.43 16.52
CA VAL A 231 26.66 5.01 16.79
C VAL A 231 26.64 3.92 17.85
N GLN A 232 25.81 4.08 18.88
CA GLN A 232 25.59 3.07 19.91
C GLN A 232 24.69 1.94 19.34
N VAL A 233 25.14 0.70 19.47
CA VAL A 233 24.38 -0.49 19.04
C VAL A 233 23.63 -1.07 20.23
N ILE A 234 22.32 -1.30 20.06
CA ILE A 234 21.45 -1.93 21.03
C ILE A 234 20.97 -3.25 20.40
N ASN A 235 21.40 -4.37 20.94
CA ASN A 235 20.94 -5.71 20.51
C ASN A 235 19.75 -6.14 21.40
N GLN A 236 18.71 -6.69 20.78
CA GLN A 236 17.55 -7.28 21.46
C GLN A 236 17.36 -8.74 21.05
#